data_41ab5fdde895287693a3721f55103003
#
_entry.id   41ab5fdde895287693a3721f55103003
#
_cell.length_a   1.000
_cell.length_b   1.000
_cell.length_c   1.000
_cell.angle_alpha   90.00
_cell.angle_beta   90.00
_cell.angle_gamma   90.00
#
_symmetry.space_group_name_H-M   'P 1'
#
loop_
_entity.id
_entity.type
_entity.pdbx_description
1 polymer ?
#
loop_
_entity_poly.entity_id
_entity_poly.type
_entity_poly.pdbx_seq_one_letter_code
_entity_poly.pdbx_strand_id
1 'polypeptide(L)'
;WTNVRGGRSNHSPTSWEAYQNNLLNNQLPKLPANMLARFRSAGMYPDLIAPVFSQHGGSIPKGGGITMSTNTIQIRYTLDGSDPRLSGGNINPTSISASFSDEAPIPKDFISTGYEWKYLDNGTDPGTSWFAQDFDDSEWLSGPSELGYKEGDEATLVNFVDSDPAPGIQRNATTYFRTTVELSKPSAYSYFLIRLKYDDGAAVYANGKELIRTNNLPIDAKFDTYATSGTPNERKYYEYQIPSSNFINGINHVAVEIHNSSP
;
A
#
# COMPACT_ATOMS: atom_id res chain seq x y z
N TRP A 1 -14.10 42.06 -19.72
CA TRP A 1 -13.72 40.62 -19.74
C TRP A 1 -13.49 40.19 -21.17
N THR A 2 -12.45 40.70 -21.77
CA THR A 2 -12.14 40.40 -23.17
C THR A 2 -10.72 39.88 -23.30
N ASN A 3 -10.60 38.89 -24.15
CA ASN A 3 -9.38 38.35 -24.73
C ASN A 3 -8.68 37.20 -23.99
N VAL A 4 -9.28 36.01 -24.07
CA VAL A 4 -8.47 34.83 -24.30
C VAL A 4 -8.57 34.49 -25.80
N ARG A 5 -7.51 34.76 -26.55
CA ARG A 5 -7.31 34.21 -27.90
C ARG A 5 -7.14 32.71 -27.78
N GLY A 6 -8.11 31.97 -28.25
CA GLY A 6 -8.07 30.51 -28.32
C GLY A 6 -9.46 29.97 -28.49
N GLY A 7 -9.72 29.34 -29.60
CA GLY A 7 -10.96 28.85 -30.17
C GLY A 7 -12.15 28.72 -29.24
N ARG A 8 -13.29 29.26 -29.68
CA ARG A 8 -14.58 29.03 -29.03
C ARG A 8 -14.88 27.53 -29.07
N SER A 9 -14.60 26.83 -27.96
CA SER A 9 -15.25 25.55 -27.74
C SER A 9 -16.70 25.86 -27.37
N ASN A 10 -17.63 25.58 -28.32
CA ASN A 10 -19.04 25.59 -28.00
C ASN A 10 -19.32 24.49 -27.01
N HIS A 11 -19.32 24.84 -25.73
CA HIS A 11 -19.73 23.89 -24.69
C HIS A 11 -21.24 23.71 -24.78
N SER A 12 -21.68 22.52 -25.17
CA SER A 12 -23.08 22.13 -25.00
C SER A 12 -23.38 21.98 -23.50
N PRO A 13 -24.66 22.09 -23.07
CA PRO A 13 -25.02 21.80 -21.69
C PRO A 13 -24.44 20.47 -21.20
N THR A 14 -24.47 19.44 -22.02
CA THR A 14 -23.94 18.10 -21.71
C THR A 14 -22.41 18.09 -21.51
N SER A 15 -21.65 18.84 -22.32
CA SER A 15 -20.20 18.97 -22.15
C SER A 15 -19.83 19.79 -20.93
N TRP A 16 -20.66 20.77 -20.55
CA TRP A 16 -20.50 21.54 -19.34
C TRP A 16 -20.74 20.70 -18.07
N GLU A 17 -21.82 19.91 -18.05
CA GLU A 17 -22.12 18.96 -16.98
C GLU A 17 -21.02 17.91 -16.82
N ALA A 18 -20.52 17.36 -17.93
CA ALA A 18 -19.40 16.41 -17.90
C ALA A 18 -18.13 17.05 -17.33
N TYR A 19 -17.84 18.31 -17.68
CA TYR A 19 -16.72 19.06 -17.11
C TYR A 19 -16.88 19.31 -15.61
N GLN A 20 -18.07 19.74 -15.17
CA GLN A 20 -18.36 19.92 -13.74
C GLN A 20 -18.25 18.63 -12.95
N ASN A 21 -18.80 17.53 -13.48
CA ASN A 21 -18.71 16.23 -12.85
C ASN A 21 -17.25 15.75 -12.74
N ASN A 22 -16.45 15.96 -13.78
CA ASN A 22 -15.02 15.65 -13.72
C ASN A 22 -14.29 16.52 -12.69
N LEU A 23 -14.59 17.81 -12.63
CA LEU A 23 -14.00 18.71 -11.64
C LEU A 23 -14.35 18.28 -10.21
N LEU A 24 -15.63 18.05 -9.93
CA LEU A 24 -16.13 17.71 -8.59
C LEU A 24 -15.69 16.31 -8.13
N ASN A 25 -15.73 15.34 -9.02
CA ASN A 25 -15.54 13.93 -8.64
C ASN A 25 -14.09 13.45 -8.83
N ASN A 26 -13.32 14.05 -9.73
CA ASN A 26 -11.98 13.56 -10.07
C ASN A 26 -10.84 14.55 -9.75
N GLN A 27 -11.07 15.86 -9.83
CA GLN A 27 -10.00 16.84 -9.64
C GLN A 27 -9.99 17.42 -8.22
N LEU A 28 -11.10 17.95 -7.74
CA LEU A 28 -11.17 18.58 -6.41
C LEU A 28 -10.82 17.60 -5.27
N PRO A 29 -11.26 16.34 -5.26
CA PRO A 29 -10.89 15.40 -4.21
C PRO A 29 -9.38 15.11 -4.16
N LYS A 30 -8.67 15.24 -5.28
CA LYS A 30 -7.22 14.99 -5.36
C LYS A 30 -6.36 16.21 -5.01
N LEU A 31 -6.93 17.41 -4.98
CA LEU A 31 -6.17 18.64 -4.73
C LEU A 31 -5.42 18.63 -3.38
N PRO A 32 -6.03 18.25 -2.25
CA PRO A 32 -5.32 18.24 -0.97
C PRO A 32 -4.10 17.31 -0.98
N ALA A 33 -4.25 16.10 -1.52
CA ALA A 33 -3.17 15.14 -1.61
C ALA A 33 -2.04 15.62 -2.55
N ASN A 34 -2.41 16.20 -3.69
CA ASN A 34 -1.44 16.75 -4.64
C ASN A 34 -0.69 17.96 -4.09
N MET A 35 -1.38 18.84 -3.35
CA MET A 35 -0.74 19.97 -2.67
C MET A 35 0.22 19.49 -1.60
N LEU A 36 -0.19 18.54 -0.77
CA LEU A 36 0.66 17.98 0.27
C LEU A 36 1.91 17.31 -0.32
N ALA A 37 1.76 16.55 -1.41
CA ALA A 37 2.88 15.96 -2.11
C ALA A 37 3.85 17.01 -2.65
N ARG A 38 3.36 18.11 -3.20
CA ARG A 38 4.20 19.23 -3.68
C ARG A 38 4.92 19.93 -2.54
N PHE A 39 4.27 20.17 -1.41
CA PHE A 39 4.91 20.76 -0.24
C PHE A 39 5.99 19.85 0.35
N ARG A 40 5.76 18.54 0.38
CA ARG A 40 6.78 17.57 0.78
C ARG A 40 7.97 17.58 -0.16
N SER A 41 7.76 17.51 -1.46
CA SER A 41 8.83 17.53 -2.46
C SER A 41 9.64 18.84 -2.46
N ALA A 42 9.01 19.94 -2.03
CA ALA A 42 9.68 21.25 -1.88
C ALA A 42 10.35 21.43 -0.49
N GLY A 43 10.31 20.42 0.38
CA GLY A 43 10.83 20.52 1.75
C GLY A 43 10.03 21.47 2.66
N MET A 44 8.84 21.88 2.24
CA MET A 44 7.97 22.80 3.00
C MET A 44 7.06 22.07 3.98
N TYR A 45 6.97 20.76 3.90
CA TYR A 45 6.18 19.94 4.77
C TYR A 45 6.99 18.73 5.21
N PRO A 46 7.08 18.46 6.53
CA PRO A 46 7.86 17.34 7.03
C PRO A 46 7.23 16.00 6.60
N ASP A 47 8.07 14.99 6.40
CA ASP A 47 7.65 13.61 6.13
C ASP A 47 7.09 12.92 7.39
N LEU A 48 6.98 13.66 8.49
CA LEU A 48 6.42 13.15 9.74
C LEU A 48 4.91 12.96 9.60
N ILE A 49 4.45 11.77 9.89
CA ILE A 49 3.03 11.45 9.95
C ILE A 49 2.47 12.01 11.28
N ALA A 50 1.34 12.72 11.20
CA ALA A 50 0.65 13.15 12.42
C ALA A 50 0.30 11.94 13.29
N PRO A 51 0.38 12.05 14.63
CA PRO A 51 -0.01 10.96 15.51
C PRO A 51 -1.46 10.52 15.24
N VAL A 52 -1.66 9.22 15.20
CA VAL A 52 -2.99 8.60 15.05
C VAL A 52 -3.49 8.23 16.45
N PHE A 53 -4.72 8.61 16.75
CA PHE A 53 -5.37 8.31 18.02
C PHE A 53 -6.23 7.05 17.89
N SER A 54 -6.22 6.20 18.91
CA SER A 54 -7.11 5.03 18.99
C SER A 54 -8.59 5.42 19.04
N GLN A 55 -8.90 6.67 19.47
CA GLN A 55 -10.24 7.22 19.51
C GLN A 55 -10.21 8.75 19.30
N HIS A 56 -11.02 9.27 18.38
CA HIS A 56 -11.11 10.68 18.01
C HIS A 56 -12.24 11.41 18.76
N GLY A 57 -12.31 11.28 20.07
CA GLY A 57 -13.33 11.90 20.91
C GLY A 57 -14.38 10.91 21.44
N GLY A 58 -15.38 11.41 22.18
CA GLY A 58 -16.37 10.58 22.85
C GLY A 58 -15.96 10.21 24.28
N SER A 59 -16.77 9.35 24.93
CA SER A 59 -16.53 8.90 26.29
C SER A 59 -15.58 7.72 26.34
N ILE A 60 -14.65 7.74 27.28
CA ILE A 60 -13.74 6.64 27.58
C ILE A 60 -14.23 5.96 28.86
N PRO A 61 -14.29 4.61 28.91
CA PRO A 61 -14.61 3.90 30.13
C PRO A 61 -13.66 4.28 31.28
N LYS A 62 -14.16 4.28 32.51
CA LYS A 62 -13.34 4.53 33.69
C LYS A 62 -12.15 3.56 33.73
N GLY A 63 -10.94 4.08 33.78
CA GLY A 63 -9.70 3.29 33.72
C GLY A 63 -9.21 2.96 32.30
N GLY A 64 -9.95 3.37 31.27
CA GLY A 64 -9.50 3.31 29.87
C GLY A 64 -8.54 4.44 29.54
N GLY A 65 -7.80 4.28 28.45
CA GLY A 65 -6.86 5.28 27.93
C GLY A 65 -6.99 5.47 26.42
N ILE A 66 -6.45 6.58 25.92
CA ILE A 66 -6.25 6.80 24.48
C ILE A 66 -4.79 6.48 24.18
N THR A 67 -4.58 5.66 23.15
CA THR A 67 -3.24 5.45 22.61
C THR A 67 -3.01 6.37 21.42
N MET A 68 -1.79 6.85 21.28
CA MET A 68 -1.31 7.62 20.13
C MET A 68 -0.20 6.82 19.46
N SER A 69 -0.27 6.65 18.16
CA SER A 69 0.78 6.01 17.37
C SER A 69 1.37 6.99 16.36
N THR A 70 2.65 6.87 16.07
CA THR A 70 3.39 7.70 15.12
C THR A 70 4.59 6.92 14.59
N ASN A 71 5.16 7.40 13.48
CA ASN A 71 6.43 6.91 12.95
C ASN A 71 7.66 7.61 13.56
N THR A 72 7.48 8.39 14.61
CA THR A 72 8.57 9.12 15.29
C THR A 72 8.79 8.59 16.71
N ILE A 73 9.97 8.85 17.25
CA ILE A 73 10.38 8.41 18.60
C ILE A 73 9.83 9.30 19.73
N GLN A 74 9.15 10.40 19.41
CA GLN A 74 8.65 11.31 20.43
C GLN A 74 7.33 11.95 20.01
N ILE A 75 6.32 11.86 20.87
CA ILE A 75 5.06 12.61 20.79
C ILE A 75 5.02 13.60 21.96
N ARG A 76 4.58 14.82 21.68
CA ARG A 76 4.24 15.81 22.71
C ARG A 76 2.79 16.23 22.58
N TYR A 77 2.13 16.40 23.70
CA TYR A 77 0.72 16.77 23.79
C TYR A 77 0.45 17.75 24.92
N THR A 78 -0.68 18.39 24.91
CA THR A 78 -1.22 19.23 25.98
C THR A 78 -2.60 18.71 26.37
N LEU A 79 -3.05 19.02 27.58
CA LEU A 79 -4.37 18.63 28.08
C LEU A 79 -5.31 19.85 28.19
N ASP A 80 -4.79 21.06 27.99
CA ASP A 80 -5.49 22.33 28.10
C ASP A 80 -5.91 22.95 26.76
N GLY A 81 -5.65 22.22 25.66
CA GLY A 81 -5.95 22.68 24.30
C GLY A 81 -4.93 23.68 23.73
N SER A 82 -3.85 23.96 24.46
CA SER A 82 -2.74 24.78 23.94
C SER A 82 -1.95 24.01 22.89
N ASP A 83 -1.25 24.70 21.98
CA ASP A 83 -0.34 24.06 21.01
C ASP A 83 0.89 23.52 21.77
N PRO A 84 1.29 22.26 21.60
CA PRO A 84 2.52 21.72 22.16
C PRO A 84 3.80 22.36 21.56
N ARG A 85 3.68 23.25 20.59
CA ARG A 85 4.76 24.01 19.99
C ARG A 85 4.60 25.51 20.27
N LEU A 86 5.69 26.21 20.41
CA LEU A 86 5.75 27.66 20.39
C LEU A 86 5.85 28.19 18.96
N SER A 87 5.64 29.50 18.79
CA SER A 87 5.94 30.19 17.53
C SER A 87 7.40 29.91 17.13
N GLY A 88 7.60 29.57 15.84
CA GLY A 88 8.90 29.17 15.33
C GLY A 88 9.23 27.67 15.50
N GLY A 89 8.26 26.85 15.96
CA GLY A 89 8.37 25.38 16.02
C GLY A 89 9.11 24.84 17.24
N ASN A 90 9.52 25.71 18.19
CA ASN A 90 10.13 25.29 19.45
C ASN A 90 9.14 24.54 20.33
N ILE A 91 9.67 23.66 21.17
CA ILE A 91 8.86 22.89 22.11
C ILE A 91 8.24 23.83 23.17
N ASN A 92 6.93 23.75 23.36
CA ASN A 92 6.27 24.39 24.48
C ASN A 92 6.68 23.70 25.78
N PRO A 93 7.28 24.41 26.74
CA PRO A 93 7.78 23.80 28.00
C PRO A 93 6.66 23.18 28.85
N THR A 94 5.41 23.61 28.66
CA THR A 94 4.25 23.02 29.37
C THR A 94 3.71 21.78 28.67
N SER A 95 4.20 21.45 27.47
CA SER A 95 3.81 20.22 26.77
C SER A 95 4.36 18.98 27.48
N ILE A 96 3.53 17.97 27.54
CA ILE A 96 3.85 16.67 28.14
C ILE A 96 4.50 15.80 27.07
N SER A 97 5.63 15.18 27.38
CA SER A 97 6.19 14.12 26.55
C SER A 97 5.39 12.84 26.81
N ALA A 98 4.83 12.25 25.76
CA ALA A 98 4.28 10.91 25.89
C ALA A 98 5.39 9.96 26.33
N SER A 99 5.14 9.21 27.40
CA SER A 99 5.96 8.05 27.70
C SER A 99 5.57 6.98 26.68
N PHE A 100 6.51 6.59 25.84
CA PHE A 100 6.36 5.35 25.12
C PHE A 100 6.46 4.25 26.19
N SER A 101 5.45 3.39 26.32
CA SER A 101 5.68 2.14 27.00
C SER A 101 6.80 1.42 26.24
N ASP A 102 7.70 0.77 26.92
CA ASP A 102 8.74 -0.08 26.30
C ASP A 102 8.14 -1.16 25.38
N GLU A 103 6.82 -1.22 25.31
CA GLU A 103 6.00 -2.06 24.43
C GLU A 103 5.37 -1.33 23.24
N ALA A 104 5.55 0.01 23.09
CA ALA A 104 5.12 0.67 21.87
C ALA A 104 6.05 0.21 20.72
N PRO A 105 5.53 -0.52 19.73
CA PRO A 105 6.40 -1.08 18.70
C PRO A 105 7.05 0.07 17.93
N ILE A 106 8.38 0.13 17.96
CA ILE A 106 9.15 0.93 17.00
C ILE A 106 8.72 0.45 15.63
N PRO A 107 8.41 1.36 14.68
CA PRO A 107 8.15 0.95 13.31
C PRO A 107 9.25 0.01 12.84
N LYS A 108 8.91 -1.24 12.61
CA LYS A 108 9.82 -2.28 12.20
C LYS A 108 9.36 -2.80 10.85
N ASP A 109 10.25 -2.83 9.90
CA ASP A 109 10.02 -3.54 8.67
C ASP A 109 10.13 -5.05 8.93
N PHE A 110 9.00 -5.75 8.89
CA PHE A 110 8.95 -7.19 9.06
C PHE A 110 9.32 -7.92 7.76
N ILE A 111 8.95 -7.33 6.63
CA ILE A 111 9.37 -7.72 5.28
C ILE A 111 10.06 -6.48 4.70
N SER A 112 11.38 -6.47 4.73
CA SER A 112 12.21 -5.38 4.20
C SER A 112 12.56 -5.61 2.73
N THR A 113 13.11 -4.59 2.07
CA THR A 113 13.77 -4.76 0.77
C THR A 113 14.85 -5.85 0.89
N GLY A 114 14.92 -6.71 -0.11
CA GLY A 114 15.82 -7.88 -0.10
C GLY A 114 15.31 -9.09 0.67
N TYR A 115 14.04 -9.06 1.14
CA TYR A 115 13.43 -10.20 1.79
C TYR A 115 13.28 -11.37 0.80
N GLU A 116 13.46 -12.59 1.27
CA GLU A 116 13.39 -13.79 0.43
C GLU A 116 11.94 -14.17 0.13
N TRP A 117 11.65 -14.40 -1.14
CA TRP A 117 10.35 -14.85 -1.61
C TRP A 117 10.50 -16.11 -2.45
N LYS A 118 9.54 -17.01 -2.33
CA LYS A 118 9.30 -18.03 -3.32
C LYS A 118 8.41 -17.51 -4.42
N TYR A 119 8.60 -17.95 -5.66
CA TYR A 119 7.82 -17.48 -6.78
C TYR A 119 7.59 -18.58 -7.84
N LEU A 120 6.46 -18.45 -8.54
CA LEU A 120 6.06 -19.25 -9.68
C LEU A 120 5.79 -18.33 -10.87
N ASP A 121 6.64 -18.39 -11.87
CA ASP A 121 6.69 -17.48 -13.02
C ASP A 121 6.66 -18.19 -14.38
N ASN A 122 6.18 -19.42 -14.41
CA ASN A 122 6.19 -20.29 -15.59
C ASN A 122 4.84 -20.39 -16.31
N GLY A 123 3.84 -19.54 -15.93
CA GLY A 123 2.51 -19.53 -16.55
C GLY A 123 1.58 -20.68 -16.17
N THR A 124 1.98 -21.56 -15.25
CA THR A 124 1.14 -22.69 -14.83
C THR A 124 0.14 -22.29 -13.72
N ASP A 125 -0.99 -23.00 -13.71
CA ASP A 125 -2.00 -22.85 -12.65
C ASP A 125 -1.55 -23.54 -11.37
N PRO A 126 -1.27 -22.83 -10.26
CA PRO A 126 -0.94 -23.44 -8.98
C PRO A 126 -2.14 -24.02 -8.25
N GLY A 127 -3.35 -23.92 -8.82
CA GLY A 127 -4.60 -24.34 -8.20
C GLY A 127 -5.16 -23.31 -7.21
N THR A 128 -6.35 -23.57 -6.68
CA THR A 128 -7.10 -22.60 -5.87
C THR A 128 -6.62 -22.45 -4.42
N SER A 129 -5.70 -23.30 -3.97
CA SER A 129 -5.16 -23.30 -2.60
C SER A 129 -3.77 -22.68 -2.46
N TRP A 130 -3.23 -22.11 -3.53
CA TRP A 130 -1.86 -21.59 -3.56
C TRP A 130 -1.54 -20.55 -2.49
N PHE A 131 -2.52 -19.82 -1.97
CA PHE A 131 -2.37 -18.83 -0.90
C PHE A 131 -2.65 -19.38 0.51
N ALA A 132 -2.97 -20.68 0.64
CA ALA A 132 -3.22 -21.31 1.93
C ALA A 132 -1.91 -21.50 2.73
N GLN A 133 -2.03 -21.64 4.05
CA GLN A 133 -0.87 -21.81 4.94
C GLN A 133 -0.13 -23.12 4.72
N ASP A 134 -0.88 -24.18 4.41
CA ASP A 134 -0.39 -25.55 4.22
C ASP A 134 -0.07 -25.90 2.76
N PHE A 135 -0.08 -24.92 1.87
CA PHE A 135 0.29 -25.13 0.47
C PHE A 135 1.78 -25.48 0.37
N ASP A 136 2.08 -26.56 -0.36
CA ASP A 136 3.45 -26.98 -0.64
C ASP A 136 4.03 -26.18 -1.82
N ASP A 137 4.91 -25.25 -1.49
CA ASP A 137 5.66 -24.42 -2.45
C ASP A 137 7.13 -24.84 -2.57
N SER A 138 7.47 -26.10 -2.21
CA SER A 138 8.85 -26.60 -2.22
C SER A 138 9.50 -26.55 -3.61
N GLU A 139 8.71 -26.75 -4.66
CA GLU A 139 9.17 -26.74 -6.06
C GLU A 139 9.23 -25.32 -6.67
N TRP A 140 8.77 -24.28 -5.95
CA TRP A 140 8.86 -22.92 -6.43
C TRP A 140 10.29 -22.40 -6.37
N LEU A 141 10.64 -21.51 -7.31
CA LEU A 141 11.92 -20.80 -7.28
C LEU A 141 11.95 -19.84 -6.08
N SER A 142 13.14 -19.37 -5.71
CA SER A 142 13.28 -18.39 -4.64
C SER A 142 14.32 -17.32 -4.99
N GLY A 143 14.12 -16.13 -4.42
CA GLY A 143 15.05 -15.03 -4.54
C GLY A 143 14.64 -13.79 -3.74
N PRO A 144 15.59 -12.87 -3.52
CA PRO A 144 15.35 -11.65 -2.76
C PRO A 144 14.50 -10.64 -3.54
N SER A 145 13.66 -9.89 -2.83
CA SER A 145 12.92 -8.76 -3.41
C SER A 145 13.86 -7.56 -3.69
N GLU A 146 13.65 -6.74 -4.68
CA GLU A 146 12.50 -6.70 -5.57
C GLU A 146 12.58 -7.81 -6.62
N LEU A 147 11.44 -8.44 -6.90
CA LEU A 147 11.31 -9.44 -7.95
C LEU A 147 10.50 -8.83 -9.10
N GLY A 148 11.03 -8.88 -10.29
CA GLY A 148 10.40 -8.23 -11.45
C GLY A 148 11.21 -8.44 -12.72
N TYR A 149 10.94 -7.60 -13.73
CA TYR A 149 11.66 -7.60 -15.01
C TYR A 149 11.58 -6.22 -15.68
N LYS A 150 12.63 -5.83 -16.41
CA LYS A 150 12.80 -4.65 -17.29
C LYS A 150 13.16 -3.31 -16.64
N GLU A 151 12.92 -3.08 -15.36
CA GLU A 151 13.21 -1.78 -14.70
C GLU A 151 14.71 -1.61 -14.45
N GLY A 152 15.44 -2.72 -14.26
CA GLY A 152 16.88 -2.76 -14.07
C GLY A 152 17.32 -2.50 -12.63
N ASP A 153 16.38 -2.49 -11.68
CA ASP A 153 16.60 -2.38 -10.24
C ASP A 153 16.17 -3.65 -9.47
N GLU A 154 15.72 -4.69 -10.21
CA GLU A 154 15.32 -5.97 -9.63
C GLU A 154 16.53 -6.74 -9.08
N ALA A 155 16.38 -7.26 -7.87
CA ALA A 155 17.34 -8.19 -7.27
C ALA A 155 17.15 -9.61 -7.83
N THR A 156 15.90 -9.97 -8.18
CA THR A 156 15.56 -11.25 -8.79
C THR A 156 14.75 -11.02 -10.07
N LEU A 157 15.29 -11.53 -11.18
CA LEU A 157 14.57 -11.51 -12.46
C LEU A 157 13.59 -12.66 -12.53
N VAL A 158 12.29 -12.36 -12.72
CA VAL A 158 11.26 -13.35 -12.98
C VAL A 158 11.04 -13.51 -14.48
N ASN A 159 10.63 -14.72 -14.89
CA ASN A 159 10.26 -14.98 -16.27
C ASN A 159 8.87 -14.38 -16.55
N PHE A 160 8.75 -13.67 -17.66
CA PHE A 160 7.50 -13.07 -18.10
C PHE A 160 6.99 -13.64 -19.43
N VAL A 161 7.71 -14.59 -20.01
CA VAL A 161 7.39 -15.19 -21.30
C VAL A 161 6.79 -16.56 -21.04
N ASP A 162 5.61 -16.80 -21.62
CA ASP A 162 5.03 -18.14 -21.66
C ASP A 162 5.99 -19.12 -22.35
N SER A 163 6.17 -20.27 -21.76
CA SER A 163 6.98 -21.34 -22.32
C SER A 163 6.30 -22.10 -23.45
N ASP A 164 5.00 -21.83 -23.73
CA ASP A 164 4.27 -22.42 -24.85
C ASP A 164 4.67 -21.75 -26.18
N PRO A 165 5.20 -22.50 -27.15
CA PRO A 165 5.60 -21.98 -28.47
C PRO A 165 4.43 -21.69 -29.42
N ALA A 166 3.19 -21.52 -28.94
CA ALA A 166 2.07 -21.09 -29.76
C ALA A 166 2.38 -19.74 -30.46
N PRO A 167 1.76 -19.42 -31.62
CA PRO A 167 2.21 -18.35 -32.48
C PRO A 167 2.10 -16.98 -31.81
N GLY A 168 3.22 -16.47 -31.35
CA GLY A 168 3.38 -15.17 -30.67
C GLY A 168 4.01 -15.34 -29.30
N ILE A 169 4.87 -14.39 -28.94
CA ILE A 169 5.38 -14.32 -27.56
C ILE A 169 4.23 -13.80 -26.71
N GLN A 170 3.63 -14.67 -25.92
CA GLN A 170 2.64 -14.28 -24.91
C GLN A 170 3.36 -14.10 -23.59
N ARG A 171 2.95 -13.09 -22.83
CA ARG A 171 3.41 -12.92 -21.45
C ARG A 171 2.60 -13.83 -20.54
N ASN A 172 3.25 -14.36 -19.52
CA ASN A 172 2.52 -14.97 -18.42
C ASN A 172 1.52 -13.96 -17.88
N ALA A 173 0.24 -14.33 -17.84
CA ALA A 173 -0.77 -13.43 -17.31
C ALA A 173 -0.50 -13.15 -15.82
N THR A 174 -0.04 -14.17 -15.07
CA THR A 174 0.12 -14.09 -13.62
C THR A 174 1.47 -14.63 -13.17
N THR A 175 2.09 -13.94 -12.22
CA THR A 175 3.21 -14.43 -11.42
C THR A 175 2.78 -14.48 -9.96
N TYR A 176 3.10 -15.58 -9.29
CA TYR A 176 2.74 -15.82 -7.89
C TYR A 176 3.96 -15.74 -7.00
N PHE A 177 3.77 -15.18 -5.81
CA PHE A 177 4.82 -15.00 -4.81
C PHE A 177 4.33 -15.46 -3.45
N ARG A 178 5.22 -16.11 -2.68
CA ARG A 178 4.93 -16.55 -1.32
C ARG A 178 6.12 -16.30 -0.42
N THR A 179 5.84 -15.94 0.82
CA THR A 179 6.86 -15.88 1.88
C THR A 179 6.20 -16.10 3.24
N THR A 180 7.04 -16.21 4.27
CA THR A 180 6.59 -16.27 5.65
C THR A 180 7.20 -15.13 6.45
N VAL A 181 6.46 -14.64 7.42
CA VAL A 181 6.95 -13.63 8.37
C VAL A 181 6.57 -14.04 9.78
N GLU A 182 7.53 -13.99 10.69
CA GLU A 182 7.29 -14.25 12.11
C GLU A 182 6.91 -12.96 12.82
N LEU A 183 5.72 -12.93 13.41
CA LEU A 183 5.21 -11.80 14.16
C LEU A 183 5.09 -12.17 15.63
N SER A 184 5.67 -11.34 16.49
CA SER A 184 5.49 -11.44 17.93
C SER A 184 4.47 -10.42 18.39
N LYS A 185 3.40 -10.88 19.06
CA LYS A 185 2.33 -10.04 19.60
C LYS A 185 1.74 -9.07 18.55
N PRO A 186 1.22 -9.52 17.40
CA PRO A 186 0.63 -8.63 16.39
C PRO A 186 -0.51 -7.78 16.97
N SER A 187 -1.20 -8.24 18.01
CA SER A 187 -2.23 -7.48 18.73
C SER A 187 -1.72 -6.22 19.45
N ALA A 188 -0.40 -6.06 19.60
CA ALA A 188 0.20 -4.83 20.12
C ALA A 188 0.16 -3.68 19.10
N TYR A 189 -0.11 -3.98 17.83
CA TYR A 189 -0.24 -3.01 16.74
C TYR A 189 -1.71 -2.77 16.42
N SER A 190 -2.08 -1.55 16.06
CA SER A 190 -3.42 -1.26 15.57
C SER A 190 -3.60 -1.76 14.13
N TYR A 191 -2.56 -1.64 13.32
CA TYR A 191 -2.52 -2.08 11.93
C TYR A 191 -1.08 -2.36 11.49
N PHE A 192 -0.94 -3.10 10.39
CA PHE A 192 0.28 -3.21 9.61
C PHE A 192 0.14 -2.40 8.33
N LEU A 193 1.20 -1.72 7.93
CA LEU A 193 1.26 -1.00 6.67
C LEU A 193 1.91 -1.91 5.63
N ILE A 194 1.13 -2.29 4.60
CA ILE A 194 1.66 -2.99 3.44
C ILE A 194 1.98 -1.94 2.38
N ARG A 195 3.25 -1.89 1.96
CA ARG A 195 3.72 -1.09 0.84
C ARG A 195 3.99 -2.02 -0.33
N LEU A 196 3.16 -1.93 -1.34
CA LEU A 196 3.18 -2.81 -2.50
C LEU A 196 3.60 -2.03 -3.74
N LYS A 197 4.58 -2.56 -4.47
CA LYS A 197 4.97 -2.15 -5.81
C LYS A 197 4.49 -3.26 -6.74
N TYR A 198 3.78 -2.94 -7.81
CA TYR A 198 3.17 -3.95 -8.69
C TYR A 198 2.94 -3.39 -10.10
N ASP A 199 2.97 -4.29 -11.05
CA ASP A 199 2.75 -4.06 -12.49
C ASP A 199 2.05 -5.31 -13.09
N ASP A 200 0.75 -5.30 -13.44
CA ASP A 200 -0.22 -4.17 -13.43
C ASP A 200 -1.26 -4.31 -12.34
N GLY A 201 -1.90 -5.49 -12.18
CA GLY A 201 -2.90 -5.80 -11.17
C GLY A 201 -2.31 -6.65 -10.06
N ALA A 202 -2.83 -6.55 -8.84
CA ALA A 202 -2.35 -7.34 -7.72
C ALA A 202 -3.44 -7.74 -6.74
N ALA A 203 -3.27 -8.92 -6.11
CA ALA A 203 -3.94 -9.25 -4.87
C ALA A 203 -2.94 -9.78 -3.83
N VAL A 204 -3.18 -9.46 -2.57
CA VAL A 204 -2.34 -9.85 -1.43
C VAL A 204 -3.17 -10.61 -0.43
N TYR A 205 -2.61 -11.70 0.06
CA TYR A 205 -3.23 -12.60 1.02
C TYR A 205 -2.35 -12.75 2.25
N ALA A 206 -2.96 -12.93 3.41
CA ALA A 206 -2.26 -13.43 4.58
C ALA A 206 -3.06 -14.58 5.22
N ASN A 207 -2.37 -15.65 5.55
CA ASN A 207 -2.93 -16.83 6.22
C ASN A 207 -4.19 -17.39 5.51
N GLY A 208 -4.19 -17.40 4.17
CA GLY A 208 -5.29 -17.92 3.37
C GLY A 208 -6.46 -16.94 3.18
N LYS A 209 -6.33 -15.69 3.64
CA LYS A 209 -7.35 -14.65 3.51
C LYS A 209 -6.88 -13.50 2.63
N GLU A 210 -7.69 -13.09 1.66
CA GLU A 210 -7.44 -11.88 0.86
C GLU A 210 -7.49 -10.62 1.72
N LEU A 211 -6.47 -9.78 1.62
CA LEU A 211 -6.35 -8.51 2.34
C LEU A 211 -6.46 -7.29 1.41
N ILE A 212 -5.94 -7.42 0.20
CA ILE A 212 -5.85 -6.36 -0.79
C ILE A 212 -6.19 -6.94 -2.15
N ARG A 213 -6.95 -6.20 -2.94
CA ARG A 213 -7.12 -6.41 -4.38
C ARG A 213 -7.14 -5.05 -5.05
N THR A 214 -6.36 -4.89 -6.12
CA THR A 214 -6.35 -3.66 -6.91
C THR A 214 -7.62 -3.56 -7.75
N ASN A 215 -8.07 -2.34 -8.01
CA ASN A 215 -9.34 -2.10 -8.71
C ASN A 215 -9.35 -2.61 -10.16
N ASN A 216 -8.18 -2.82 -10.74
CA ASN A 216 -8.01 -3.32 -12.11
C ASN A 216 -7.84 -4.85 -12.17
N LEU A 217 -7.87 -5.56 -11.05
CA LEU A 217 -7.86 -7.01 -11.03
C LEU A 217 -9.26 -7.56 -10.73
N PRO A 218 -9.90 -8.32 -11.66
CA PRO A 218 -11.20 -8.92 -11.45
C PRO A 218 -11.27 -9.78 -10.19
N ILE A 219 -12.44 -9.84 -9.56
CA ILE A 219 -12.64 -10.60 -8.30
C ILE A 219 -12.52 -12.12 -8.50
N ASP A 220 -12.80 -12.59 -9.69
CA ASP A 220 -12.74 -13.98 -10.13
C ASP A 220 -11.50 -14.28 -11.00
N ALA A 221 -10.46 -13.44 -10.88
CA ALA A 221 -9.22 -13.62 -11.61
C ALA A 221 -8.64 -15.02 -11.38
N LYS A 222 -8.14 -15.62 -12.45
CA LYS A 222 -7.47 -16.91 -12.50
C LYS A 222 -6.05 -16.72 -13.03
N PHE A 223 -5.28 -17.78 -13.05
CA PHE A 223 -3.88 -17.77 -13.49
C PHE A 223 -3.67 -17.19 -14.91
N ASP A 224 -4.68 -17.23 -15.78
CA ASP A 224 -4.66 -16.75 -17.15
C ASP A 224 -5.41 -15.40 -17.33
N THR A 225 -5.86 -14.77 -16.24
CA THR A 225 -6.62 -13.53 -16.28
C THR A 225 -5.68 -12.33 -16.31
N TYR A 226 -5.84 -11.46 -17.28
CA TYR A 226 -5.11 -10.18 -17.32
C TYR A 226 -5.81 -9.10 -16.49
N ALA A 227 -5.04 -8.18 -15.93
CA ALA A 227 -5.57 -6.98 -15.34
C ALA A 227 -6.28 -6.11 -16.39
N THR A 228 -7.35 -5.42 -16.04
CA THR A 228 -8.18 -4.65 -16.96
C THR A 228 -7.54 -3.35 -17.44
N SER A 229 -6.46 -2.93 -16.82
CA SER A 229 -5.66 -1.76 -17.21
C SER A 229 -4.29 -1.81 -16.53
N GLY A 230 -3.32 -1.09 -17.10
CA GLY A 230 -2.00 -0.90 -16.52
C GLY A 230 -2.01 -0.10 -15.21
N THR A 231 -0.98 -0.29 -14.40
CA THR A 231 -0.73 0.50 -13.20
C THR A 231 -0.27 1.91 -13.58
N PRO A 232 -0.82 2.97 -12.99
CA PRO A 232 -0.46 4.33 -13.36
C PRO A 232 1.00 4.71 -13.10
N ASN A 233 1.66 4.05 -12.17
CA ASN A 233 3.07 4.26 -11.85
C ASN A 233 3.66 3.01 -11.18
N GLU A 234 4.33 2.20 -11.93
CA GLU A 234 4.95 0.92 -11.55
C GLU A 234 6.08 1.09 -10.52
N ARG A 235 6.75 2.26 -10.52
CA ARG A 235 7.86 2.54 -9.60
C ARG A 235 7.42 3.07 -8.24
N LYS A 236 6.10 3.23 -8.02
CA LYS A 236 5.55 3.78 -6.79
C LYS A 236 5.14 2.66 -5.84
N TYR A 237 5.45 2.82 -4.55
CA TYR A 237 4.81 2.04 -3.50
C TYR A 237 3.40 2.55 -3.22
N TYR A 238 2.43 1.65 -3.30
CA TYR A 238 1.04 1.87 -2.89
C TYR A 238 0.86 1.36 -1.46
N GLU A 239 0.27 2.17 -0.61
CA GLU A 239 0.20 1.91 0.83
C GLU A 239 -1.20 1.47 1.25
N TYR A 240 -1.28 0.37 2.00
CA TYR A 240 -2.51 -0.22 2.50
C TYR A 240 -2.40 -0.47 4.00
N GLN A 241 -3.33 0.06 4.77
CA GLN A 241 -3.42 -0.20 6.20
C GLN A 241 -4.28 -1.43 6.46
N ILE A 242 -3.70 -2.47 7.01
CA ILE A 242 -4.36 -3.73 7.29
C ILE A 242 -4.50 -3.91 8.80
N PRO A 243 -5.72 -4.06 9.34
CA PRO A 243 -5.91 -4.30 10.77
C PRO A 243 -5.07 -5.46 11.27
N SER A 244 -4.42 -5.29 12.42
CA SER A 244 -3.53 -6.30 12.99
C SER A 244 -4.23 -7.62 13.31
N SER A 245 -5.55 -7.60 13.47
CA SER A 245 -6.39 -8.79 13.66
C SER A 245 -6.39 -9.77 12.49
N ASN A 246 -5.85 -9.40 11.33
CA ASN A 246 -5.65 -10.31 10.19
C ASN A 246 -4.37 -11.16 10.33
N PHE A 247 -3.57 -10.92 11.34
CA PHE A 247 -2.30 -11.62 11.58
C PHE A 247 -2.32 -12.37 12.90
N ILE A 248 -1.55 -13.45 12.97
CA ILE A 248 -1.45 -14.30 14.15
C ILE A 248 -0.08 -14.16 14.82
N ASN A 249 0.00 -14.51 16.09
CA ASN A 249 1.29 -14.63 16.78
C ASN A 249 2.05 -15.85 16.24
N GLY A 250 3.30 -15.68 15.89
CA GLY A 250 4.11 -16.70 15.24
C GLY A 250 4.21 -16.50 13.73
N ILE A 251 4.30 -17.58 12.99
CA ILE A 251 4.50 -17.58 11.54
C ILE A 251 3.21 -17.20 10.83
N ASN A 252 3.29 -16.17 9.98
CA ASN A 252 2.23 -15.76 9.06
C ASN A 252 2.71 -16.04 7.63
N HIS A 253 1.84 -16.64 6.83
CA HIS A 253 2.08 -16.88 5.41
C HIS A 253 1.52 -15.73 4.59
N VAL A 254 2.37 -15.06 3.84
CA VAL A 254 2.01 -13.97 2.94
C VAL A 254 2.10 -14.47 1.51
N ALA A 255 1.06 -14.24 0.73
CA ALA A 255 1.02 -14.61 -0.67
C ALA A 255 0.55 -13.41 -1.52
N VAL A 256 1.10 -13.30 -2.72
CA VAL A 256 0.82 -12.21 -3.66
C VAL A 256 0.69 -12.79 -5.07
N GLU A 257 -0.32 -12.36 -5.80
CA GLU A 257 -0.42 -12.55 -7.25
C GLU A 257 -0.29 -11.20 -7.94
N ILE A 258 0.49 -11.17 -9.02
CA ILE A 258 0.66 -10.01 -9.88
C ILE A 258 0.23 -10.41 -11.29
N HIS A 259 -0.63 -9.59 -11.89
CA HIS A 259 -1.22 -9.82 -13.20
C HIS A 259 -0.82 -8.75 -14.19
N ASN A 260 -0.28 -9.14 -15.34
CA ASN A 260 -0.03 -8.25 -16.46
C ASN A 260 -1.37 -7.72 -17.03
N SER A 261 -1.35 -6.57 -17.71
CA SER A 261 -2.54 -5.98 -18.33
C SER A 261 -2.73 -6.38 -19.81
N SER A 262 -1.76 -7.08 -20.39
CA SER A 262 -1.82 -7.53 -21.79
C SER A 262 -0.91 -8.72 -22.01
N PRO A 263 -1.25 -9.57 -23.02
CA PRO A 263 -0.40 -10.68 -23.47
C PRO A 263 0.97 -10.24 -23.97
#